data_3eb5b47ca9e1c04747cec4c56be858a5
#
_entry.id   3eb5b47ca9e1c04747cec4c56be858a5
#
_cell.length_a   1.000
_cell.length_b   1.000
_cell.length_c   1.000
_cell.angle_alpha   90.00
_cell.angle_beta   90.00
_cell.angle_gamma   90.00
#
_symmetry.space_group_name_H-M   'P 1'
#
loop_
_entity.id
_entity.type
_entity.pdbx_description
1 polymer ?
#
loop_
_entity_poly.entity_id
_entity_poly.type
_entity_poly.pdbx_seq_one_letter_code
_entity_poly.pdbx_strand_id
1 'polypeptide(L)'
;MQIDLSSLFMLKNKTLTPSAGTGRQSKTSFHKRLLRAVPFYFTNFAKSMKVIRKDIIPFGKGYGAINLFGILFAKHNMAVTPEVINHEMIHSRQMRELLYLPFYIIYVIEWLINIVRYGGNTRRAYYNIAFEREAYRHGNDLDYLSHRRHFAQWRKQ
;
A
#
# COMPACT_ATOMS: atom_id res chain seq x y z
N MET A 1 10.33 -6.07 1.26
CA MET A 1 9.31 -5.43 0.43
C MET A 1 9.64 -3.96 0.33
N GLN A 2 9.78 -3.46 -0.88
CA GLN A 2 10.27 -2.11 -1.14
C GLN A 2 9.27 -1.38 -2.03
N ILE A 3 8.89 -0.14 -1.68
CA ILE A 3 8.05 0.69 -2.54
C ILE A 3 8.91 1.34 -3.61
N ASP A 4 8.58 1.09 -4.87
CA ASP A 4 9.13 1.79 -6.02
C ASP A 4 8.55 3.22 -6.08
N LEU A 5 9.43 4.22 -6.13
CA LEU A 5 9.05 5.64 -6.20
C LEU A 5 8.19 5.98 -7.43
N SER A 6 8.32 5.22 -8.52
CA SER A 6 7.49 5.41 -9.72
C SER A 6 6.04 4.95 -9.53
N SER A 7 5.77 4.05 -8.59
CA SER A 7 4.41 3.63 -8.26
C SER A 7 3.65 4.67 -7.43
N LEU A 8 4.36 5.50 -6.67
CA LEU A 8 3.76 6.65 -5.98
C LEU A 8 3.14 7.66 -6.96
N PHE A 9 3.76 7.82 -8.14
CA PHE A 9 3.22 8.68 -9.21
C PHE A 9 1.92 8.11 -9.82
N MET A 10 1.82 6.78 -9.93
CA MET A 10 0.60 6.11 -10.42
C MET A 10 -0.56 6.18 -9.41
N LEU A 11 -0.26 6.15 -8.11
CA LEU A 11 -1.27 6.32 -7.05
C LEU A 11 -1.87 7.73 -7.08
N LYS A 12 -1.07 8.75 -7.46
CA LYS A 12 -1.49 10.15 -7.53
C LYS A 12 -2.38 10.47 -8.75
N ASN A 13 -2.28 9.70 -9.85
CA ASN A 13 -2.96 9.99 -11.12
C ASN A 13 -4.26 9.20 -11.34
N LYS A 14 -4.72 8.36 -10.40
CA LYS A 14 -6.06 7.81 -10.42
C LYS A 14 -7.07 8.80 -9.83
N THR A 15 -7.17 9.99 -10.43
CA THR A 15 -8.31 10.88 -10.16
C THR A 15 -9.56 10.26 -10.78
N LEU A 16 -10.52 9.98 -9.91
CA LEU A 16 -11.88 9.60 -10.28
C LEU A 16 -12.45 10.62 -11.26
N THR A 17 -12.77 10.19 -12.48
CA THR A 17 -13.66 10.95 -13.35
C THR A 17 -15.05 10.96 -12.72
N PRO A 18 -15.66 12.13 -12.48
CA PRO A 18 -17.01 12.17 -11.92
C PRO A 18 -17.99 11.74 -13.01
N SER A 19 -18.71 10.66 -12.79
CA SER A 19 -19.94 10.36 -13.52
C SER A 19 -20.96 11.47 -13.25
N ALA A 20 -21.44 12.11 -14.31
CA ALA A 20 -22.46 13.13 -14.24
C ALA A 20 -23.80 12.53 -13.81
N GLY A 21 -24.15 12.72 -12.56
CA GLY A 21 -25.48 12.43 -11.99
C GLY A 21 -26.03 13.69 -11.34
N THR A 22 -27.11 14.22 -11.93
CA THR A 22 -27.90 15.36 -11.47
C THR A 22 -28.45 15.16 -10.06
N GLY A 23 -28.01 15.97 -9.10
CA GLY A 23 -28.51 15.97 -7.72
C GLY A 23 -27.95 17.17 -6.95
N ARG A 24 -28.57 18.34 -7.12
CA ARG A 24 -28.24 19.57 -6.41
C ARG A 24 -28.88 19.51 -5.01
N GLN A 25 -28.13 19.13 -4.01
CA GLN A 25 -28.16 19.47 -2.57
C GLN A 25 -27.52 18.34 -1.77
N SER A 26 -26.54 18.73 -0.98
CA SER A 26 -25.81 18.05 0.11
C SER A 26 -24.30 17.85 -0.06
N LYS A 27 -23.68 18.27 -1.16
CA LYS A 27 -22.23 18.10 -1.38
C LYS A 27 -21.34 18.83 -0.34
N THR A 28 -21.82 19.96 0.21
CA THR A 28 -21.05 20.76 1.18
C THR A 28 -21.01 20.16 2.58
N SER A 29 -22.08 19.49 3.02
CA SER A 29 -22.13 18.86 4.34
C SER A 29 -21.33 17.55 4.37
N PHE A 30 -21.43 16.74 3.32
CA PHE A 30 -20.70 15.49 3.21
C PHE A 30 -19.18 15.72 3.08
N HIS A 31 -18.79 16.70 2.27
CA HIS A 31 -17.37 17.06 2.08
C HIS A 31 -16.75 17.62 3.37
N LYS A 32 -17.48 18.46 4.11
CA LYS A 32 -17.01 18.98 5.41
C LYS A 32 -16.95 17.89 6.49
N ARG A 33 -17.84 16.88 6.48
CA ARG A 33 -17.76 15.71 7.36
C ARG A 33 -16.58 14.82 6.99
N LEU A 34 -16.34 14.58 5.69
CA LEU A 34 -15.23 13.80 5.21
C LEU A 34 -13.89 14.44 5.60
N LEU A 35 -13.74 15.76 5.38
CA LEU A 35 -12.53 16.51 5.74
C LEU A 35 -12.28 16.59 7.26
N ARG A 36 -13.31 16.45 8.11
CA ARG A 36 -13.14 16.36 9.57
C ARG A 36 -12.83 14.94 10.05
N ALA A 37 -13.32 13.93 9.38
CA ALA A 37 -13.07 12.53 9.74
C ALA A 37 -11.66 12.06 9.31
N VAL A 38 -11.19 12.51 8.15
CA VAL A 38 -9.86 12.14 7.61
C VAL A 38 -8.71 12.38 8.61
N PRO A 39 -8.59 13.53 9.31
CA PRO A 39 -7.52 13.73 10.28
C PRO A 39 -7.59 12.77 11.46
N PHE A 40 -8.80 12.44 11.94
CA PHE A 40 -8.99 11.57 13.10
C PHE A 40 -8.64 10.12 12.80
N TYR A 41 -9.09 9.59 11.67
CA TYR A 41 -8.71 8.24 11.22
C TYR A 41 -7.23 8.17 10.87
N PHE A 42 -6.71 9.22 10.20
CA PHE A 42 -5.30 9.31 9.83
C PHE A 42 -4.36 9.37 11.03
N THR A 43 -4.67 10.17 12.04
CA THR A 43 -3.83 10.28 13.25
C THR A 43 -3.81 8.96 14.05
N ASN A 44 -4.93 8.25 14.13
CA ASN A 44 -4.98 6.94 14.80
C ASN A 44 -4.32 5.84 13.96
N PHE A 45 -4.44 5.90 12.65
CA PHE A 45 -3.89 4.93 11.71
C PHE A 45 -2.36 5.08 11.58
N ALA A 46 -1.87 6.32 11.42
CA ALA A 46 -0.44 6.63 11.40
C ALA A 46 0.25 6.35 12.75
N LYS A 47 -0.49 6.47 13.86
CA LYS A 47 0.00 6.18 15.20
C LYS A 47 0.24 4.68 15.43
N SER A 48 -0.31 3.81 14.58
CA SER A 48 -0.17 2.34 14.70
C SER A 48 1.04 1.78 13.95
N MET A 49 1.64 2.53 13.01
CA MET A 49 2.83 2.10 12.26
C MET A 49 4.05 2.92 12.67
N LYS A 50 5.11 2.23 13.14
CA LYS A 50 6.38 2.88 13.41
C LYS A 50 7.10 3.19 12.11
N VAL A 51 7.38 4.48 11.86
CA VAL A 51 8.15 4.95 10.70
C VAL A 51 9.54 5.37 11.16
N ILE A 52 10.57 4.82 10.53
CA ILE A 52 11.98 5.14 10.78
C ILE A 52 12.57 5.74 9.50
N ARG A 53 13.15 6.93 9.60
CA ARG A 53 13.82 7.60 8.49
C ARG A 53 15.28 7.17 8.41
N LYS A 54 15.68 6.54 7.31
CA LYS A 54 17.05 6.09 7.02
C LYS A 54 17.29 6.08 5.52
N ASP A 55 18.42 6.64 5.07
CA ASP A 55 18.76 6.66 3.63
C ASP A 55 19.49 5.40 3.18
N ILE A 56 20.05 4.63 4.12
CA ILE A 56 20.72 3.35 3.85
C ILE A 56 19.71 2.24 3.55
N ILE A 57 18.51 2.32 4.15
CA ILE A 57 17.43 1.34 3.99
C ILE A 57 16.19 2.10 3.45
N PRO A 58 15.57 1.67 2.35
CA PRO A 58 15.83 0.48 1.51
C PRO A 58 17.07 0.62 0.63
N PHE A 59 17.67 -0.53 0.32
CA PHE A 59 18.83 -0.60 -0.56
C PHE A 59 18.45 -0.44 -2.04
N GLY A 60 19.30 0.24 -2.80
CA GLY A 60 19.17 0.36 -4.24
C GLY A 60 18.52 1.65 -4.73
N LYS A 61 18.73 1.95 -6.02
CA LYS A 61 18.12 3.08 -6.70
C LYS A 61 16.68 2.75 -7.06
N GLY A 62 15.76 3.72 -6.87
CA GLY A 62 14.34 3.57 -7.24
C GLY A 62 13.42 3.11 -6.10
N TYR A 63 13.95 2.72 -4.97
CA TYR A 63 13.14 2.34 -3.80
C TYR A 63 13.12 3.43 -2.75
N GLY A 64 11.94 3.78 -2.26
CA GLY A 64 11.73 4.85 -1.30
C GLY A 64 11.48 4.38 0.13
N ALA A 65 10.86 3.21 0.30
CA ALA A 65 10.57 2.63 1.61
C ALA A 65 10.57 1.11 1.57
N ILE A 66 10.69 0.50 2.75
CA ILE A 66 10.57 -0.94 2.97
C ILE A 66 9.90 -1.21 4.31
N ASN A 67 8.96 -2.14 4.33
CA ASN A 67 8.34 -2.62 5.55
C ASN A 67 9.01 -3.91 6.01
N LEU A 68 9.63 -3.84 7.17
CA LEU A 68 10.24 -5.00 7.82
C LEU A 68 9.55 -5.25 9.16
N PHE A 69 8.92 -6.40 9.31
CA PHE A 69 8.22 -6.82 10.53
C PHE A 69 7.20 -5.82 11.07
N GLY A 70 6.54 -5.05 10.18
CA GLY A 70 5.56 -4.03 10.56
C GLY A 70 6.17 -2.67 10.93
N ILE A 71 7.47 -2.49 10.72
CA ILE A 71 8.16 -1.20 10.85
C ILE A 71 8.49 -0.68 9.46
N LEU A 72 8.06 0.53 9.15
CA LEU A 72 8.34 1.19 7.89
C LEU A 72 9.67 1.94 7.96
N PHE A 73 10.63 1.51 7.15
CA PHE A 73 11.86 2.25 6.91
C PHE A 73 11.69 3.07 5.63
N ALA A 74 11.79 4.37 5.71
CA ALA A 74 11.61 5.27 4.57
C ALA A 74 12.81 6.20 4.42
N LYS A 75 13.21 6.48 3.18
CA LYS A 75 14.23 7.49 2.87
C LYS A 75 13.73 8.88 3.24
N HIS A 76 14.65 9.80 3.57
CA HIS A 76 14.29 11.15 3.99
C HIS A 76 13.55 11.93 2.90
N ASN A 77 13.90 11.72 1.64
CA ASN A 77 13.28 12.37 0.47
C ASN A 77 11.94 11.74 0.04
N MET A 78 11.51 10.65 0.68
CA MET A 78 10.24 10.01 0.34
C MET A 78 9.07 10.65 1.10
N ALA A 79 8.02 11.05 0.37
CA ALA A 79 6.76 11.44 0.97
C ALA A 79 6.02 10.21 1.53
N VAL A 80 5.80 10.19 2.83
CA VAL A 80 5.01 9.14 3.50
C VAL A 80 3.58 9.67 3.63
N THR A 81 2.76 9.39 2.60
CA THR A 81 1.36 9.79 2.54
C THR A 81 0.45 8.78 3.26
N PRO A 82 -0.83 9.13 3.53
CA PRO A 82 -1.82 8.19 4.08
C PRO A 82 -1.93 6.89 3.27
N GLU A 83 -1.90 7.01 1.95
CA GLU A 83 -2.03 5.87 1.03
C GLU A 83 -0.80 4.95 1.12
N VAL A 84 0.40 5.53 1.27
CA VAL A 84 1.63 4.77 1.51
C VAL A 84 1.54 4.02 2.83
N ILE A 85 1.11 4.67 3.90
CA ILE A 85 0.93 4.03 5.20
C ILE A 85 -0.11 2.92 5.11
N ASN A 86 -1.23 3.15 4.44
CA ASN A 86 -2.28 2.14 4.25
C ASN A 86 -1.74 0.93 3.49
N HIS A 87 -1.02 1.14 2.39
CA HIS A 87 -0.35 0.08 1.63
C HIS A 87 0.54 -0.77 2.53
N GLU A 88 1.39 -0.15 3.34
CA GLU A 88 2.30 -0.86 4.24
C GLU A 88 1.59 -1.55 5.40
N MET A 89 0.47 -1.02 5.84
CA MET A 89 -0.35 -1.67 6.85
C MET A 89 -1.09 -2.90 6.32
N ILE A 90 -1.47 -2.90 5.03
CA ILE A 90 -1.98 -4.12 4.37
C ILE A 90 -0.91 -5.21 4.43
N HIS A 91 0.35 -4.90 4.08
CA HIS A 91 1.44 -5.86 4.21
C HIS A 91 1.70 -6.30 5.65
N SER A 92 1.60 -5.39 6.61
CA SER A 92 1.73 -5.75 8.03
C SER A 92 0.62 -6.72 8.49
N ARG A 93 -0.56 -6.63 7.89
CA ARG A 93 -1.65 -7.58 8.13
C ARG A 93 -1.35 -8.94 7.50
N GLN A 94 -0.88 -8.96 6.25
CA GLN A 94 -0.46 -10.16 5.54
C GLN A 94 0.68 -10.88 6.27
N MET A 95 1.68 -10.14 6.78
CA MET A 95 2.78 -10.68 7.57
C MET A 95 2.28 -11.37 8.85
N ARG A 96 1.35 -10.75 9.57
CA ARG A 96 0.79 -11.32 10.79
C ARG A 96 -0.03 -12.59 10.51
N GLU A 97 -0.79 -12.62 9.41
CA GLU A 97 -1.56 -13.79 8.99
C GLU A 97 -0.67 -14.99 8.66
N LEU A 98 0.54 -14.73 8.18
CA LEU A 98 1.52 -15.73 7.79
C LEU A 98 2.67 -15.89 8.80
N LEU A 99 2.52 -15.37 10.02
CA LEU A 99 3.54 -15.48 11.08
C LEU A 99 4.92 -14.97 10.65
N TYR A 100 4.95 -13.90 9.83
CA TYR A 100 6.12 -13.18 9.32
C TYR A 100 7.05 -14.00 8.42
N LEU A 101 7.78 -15.00 8.95
CA LEU A 101 8.78 -15.74 8.17
C LEU A 101 8.21 -16.43 6.92
N PRO A 102 7.10 -17.17 6.99
CA PRO A 102 6.45 -17.71 5.78
C PRO A 102 6.02 -16.64 4.78
N PHE A 103 5.61 -15.43 5.25
CA PHE A 103 5.32 -14.32 4.35
C PHE A 103 6.51 -13.99 3.45
N TYR A 104 7.69 -13.78 4.02
CA TYR A 104 8.90 -13.44 3.24
C TYR A 104 9.32 -14.56 2.29
N ILE A 105 9.22 -15.81 2.72
CA ILE A 105 9.54 -16.98 1.89
C ILE A 105 8.60 -17.03 0.67
N ILE A 106 7.30 -16.97 0.88
CA ILE A 106 6.30 -17.01 -0.19
C ILE A 106 6.47 -15.80 -1.13
N TYR A 107 6.70 -14.61 -0.56
CA TYR A 107 6.93 -13.39 -1.33
C TYR A 107 8.10 -13.54 -2.30
N VAL A 108 9.24 -14.02 -1.81
CA VAL A 108 10.45 -14.21 -2.64
C VAL A 108 10.22 -15.30 -3.70
N ILE A 109 9.62 -16.43 -3.32
CA ILE A 109 9.31 -17.51 -4.26
C ILE A 109 8.37 -17.03 -5.37
N GLU A 110 7.29 -16.32 -5.03
CA GLU A 110 6.34 -15.80 -6.01
C GLU A 110 6.99 -14.76 -6.92
N TRP A 111 7.87 -13.92 -6.37
CA TRP A 111 8.64 -12.96 -7.16
C TRP A 111 9.57 -13.65 -8.17
N LEU A 112 10.31 -14.68 -7.76
CA LEU A 112 11.19 -15.47 -8.63
C LEU A 112 10.41 -16.18 -9.74
N ILE A 113 9.28 -16.81 -9.40
CA ILE A 113 8.38 -17.43 -10.39
C ILE A 113 7.90 -16.38 -11.40
N ASN A 114 7.51 -15.20 -10.93
CA ASN A 114 7.07 -14.12 -11.80
C ASN A 114 8.20 -13.55 -12.66
N ILE A 115 9.46 -13.51 -12.19
CA ILE A 115 10.61 -13.12 -13.02
C ILE A 115 10.71 -14.05 -14.23
N VAL A 116 10.64 -15.36 -14.02
CA VAL A 116 10.67 -16.34 -15.12
C VAL A 116 9.46 -16.17 -16.03
N ARG A 117 8.25 -16.06 -15.45
CA ARG A 117 6.99 -15.87 -16.20
C ARG A 117 6.99 -14.63 -17.09
N TYR A 118 7.62 -13.55 -16.64
CA TYR A 118 7.67 -12.26 -17.36
C TYR A 118 9.01 -12.00 -18.08
N GLY A 119 9.75 -13.07 -18.40
CA GLY A 119 10.97 -12.99 -19.23
C GLY A 119 12.06 -12.08 -18.64
N GLY A 120 12.27 -12.13 -17.32
CA GLY A 120 13.29 -11.33 -16.63
C GLY A 120 12.85 -9.91 -16.24
N ASN A 121 11.62 -9.50 -16.55
CA ASN A 121 11.11 -8.18 -16.15
C ASN A 121 10.81 -8.14 -14.65
N THR A 122 11.81 -7.77 -13.85
CA THR A 122 11.75 -7.75 -12.38
C THR A 122 10.67 -6.82 -11.84
N ARG A 123 10.44 -5.69 -12.53
CA ARG A 123 9.41 -4.71 -12.14
C ARG A 123 8.00 -5.29 -12.34
N ARG A 124 7.74 -5.88 -13.51
CA ARG A 124 6.46 -6.54 -13.79
C ARG A 124 6.23 -7.74 -12.86
N ALA A 125 7.30 -8.49 -12.57
CA ALA A 125 7.28 -9.59 -11.62
C ALA A 125 6.84 -9.13 -10.22
N TYR A 126 7.40 -8.02 -9.74
CA TYR A 126 7.09 -7.41 -8.45
C TYR A 126 5.60 -7.03 -8.34
N TYR A 127 5.07 -6.25 -9.30
CA TYR A 127 3.66 -5.83 -9.26
C TYR A 127 2.66 -6.98 -9.38
N ASN A 128 3.11 -8.16 -9.80
CA ASN A 128 2.26 -9.33 -9.94
C ASN A 128 2.37 -10.32 -8.77
N ILE A 129 3.14 -10.00 -7.72
CA ILE A 129 3.09 -10.73 -6.46
C ILE A 129 1.70 -10.56 -5.84
N ALA A 130 1.10 -11.64 -5.35
CA ALA A 130 -0.26 -11.60 -4.79
C ALA A 130 -0.42 -10.58 -3.66
N PHE A 131 0.60 -10.46 -2.81
CA PHE A 131 0.65 -9.49 -1.73
C PHE A 131 0.64 -8.05 -2.24
N GLU A 132 1.46 -7.76 -3.27
CA GLU A 132 1.55 -6.44 -3.87
C GLU A 132 0.26 -6.07 -4.62
N ARG A 133 -0.32 -7.03 -5.36
CA ARG A 133 -1.59 -6.80 -6.05
C ARG A 133 -2.69 -6.33 -5.11
N GLU A 134 -2.83 -6.96 -3.94
CA GLU A 134 -3.79 -6.52 -2.93
C GLU A 134 -3.46 -5.13 -2.43
N ALA A 135 -2.21 -4.89 -2.03
CA ALA A 135 -1.78 -3.62 -1.44
C ALA A 135 -1.92 -2.44 -2.42
N TYR A 136 -1.54 -2.64 -3.71
CA TYR A 136 -1.74 -1.61 -4.76
C TYR A 136 -3.20 -1.38 -5.11
N ARG A 137 -4.03 -2.41 -5.09
CA ARG A 137 -5.47 -2.28 -5.38
C ARG A 137 -6.20 -1.47 -4.33
N HIS A 138 -5.85 -1.67 -3.07
CA HIS A 138 -6.56 -1.12 -1.92
C HIS A 138 -5.79 -0.03 -1.16
N GLY A 139 -4.59 0.35 -1.60
CA GLY A 139 -3.78 1.36 -0.94
C GLY A 139 -4.47 2.71 -0.80
N ASN A 140 -5.33 3.08 -1.77
CA ASN A 140 -6.09 4.34 -1.74
C ASN A 140 -7.39 4.26 -0.92
N ASP A 141 -7.84 3.08 -0.54
CA ASP A 141 -9.00 2.87 0.31
C ASP A 141 -8.55 2.80 1.77
N LEU A 142 -8.56 3.94 2.46
CA LEU A 142 -8.06 4.06 3.83
C LEU A 142 -8.91 3.29 4.85
N ASP A 143 -10.11 2.87 4.47
CA ASP A 143 -11.01 2.07 5.31
C ASP A 143 -10.93 0.56 5.03
N TYR A 144 -10.16 0.16 4.00
CA TYR A 144 -10.04 -1.23 3.56
C TYR A 144 -9.74 -2.20 4.69
N LEU A 145 -8.83 -1.86 5.58
CA LEU A 145 -8.40 -2.73 6.67
C LEU A 145 -9.48 -3.02 7.70
N SER A 146 -10.52 -2.17 7.79
CA SER A 146 -11.65 -2.36 8.71
C SER A 146 -12.56 -3.53 8.30
N HIS A 147 -12.64 -3.82 6.99
CA HIS A 147 -13.48 -4.88 6.42
C HIS A 147 -12.69 -5.93 5.63
N ARG A 148 -11.36 -5.84 5.63
CA ARG A 148 -10.48 -6.78 4.96
C ARG A 148 -10.65 -8.20 5.49
N ARG A 149 -10.89 -9.16 4.60
CA ARG A 149 -10.96 -10.58 4.95
C ARG A 149 -9.56 -11.18 5.13
N HIS A 150 -9.46 -12.21 5.98
CA HIS A 150 -8.22 -12.97 6.12
C HIS A 150 -7.79 -13.58 4.79
N PHE A 151 -6.48 -13.56 4.53
CA PHE A 151 -5.87 -14.10 3.31
C PHE A 151 -6.45 -13.52 2.02
N ALA A 152 -6.80 -12.22 2.03
CA ALA A 152 -7.41 -11.54 0.89
C ALA A 152 -6.51 -11.53 -0.36
N GLN A 153 -5.18 -11.57 -0.19
CA GLN A 153 -4.20 -11.61 -1.28
C GLN A 153 -4.41 -12.79 -2.25
N TRP A 154 -4.96 -13.90 -1.78
CA TRP A 154 -5.21 -15.10 -2.60
C TRP A 154 -6.67 -15.25 -3.05
N ARG A 155 -7.53 -14.34 -2.65
CA ARG A 155 -8.93 -14.39 -3.09
C ARG A 155 -9.07 -13.80 -4.48
N LYS A 156 -9.95 -14.39 -5.30
CA LYS A 156 -10.39 -13.75 -6.55
C LYS A 156 -11.17 -12.49 -6.17
N GLN A 157 -10.65 -11.38 -6.60
CA GLN A 157 -11.27 -10.07 -6.42
C GLN A 157 -11.83 -9.60 -7.74
#